data_78532d7d6a7dd1bed3e1f6f490123e1e
#
_entry.id   78532d7d6a7dd1bed3e1f6f490123e1e
#
_cell.length_a   1.000
_cell.length_b   1.000
_cell.length_c   1.000
_cell.angle_alpha   90.00
_cell.angle_beta   90.00
_cell.angle_gamma   90.00
#
_symmetry.space_group_name_H-M   'P 1'
#
loop_
_entity.id
_entity.type
_entity.pdbx_description
1 polymer ?
#
loop_
_entity_poly.entity_id
_entity_poly.type
_entity_poly.pdbx_seq_one_letter_code
_entity_poly.pdbx_strand_id
1 'polypeptide(L)'
;LYKDHVIPDLRALKVLNRLRKKNFKDDTITLELVEELGKDGISVLDQTKYLKPLMPGPQIFTKRRPTENEMLDVAFGFKAAKAIGGMDLGQTVVIKDQAVMAVEAIEGTDACIRRGGMLARGGAVVVKTAKPDQDLRFDVPAVGLETLHSMMETGCKVLAIEAYRTLFVEKTSVLKEADCAGIAILSVEQEHL
;
A
#
# COMPACT_ATOMS: atom_id res chain seq x y z
N LEU A 1 1.77 22.29 -5.09
CA LEU A 1 2.92 22.89 -4.37
C LEU A 1 3.19 24.37 -4.73
N TYR A 2 2.41 24.98 -5.63
CA TYR A 2 2.63 26.37 -6.10
C TYR A 2 1.51 27.35 -5.74
N LYS A 3 0.59 27.02 -4.83
CA LYS A 3 -0.52 27.92 -4.46
C LYS A 3 -0.24 28.84 -3.28
N ASP A 4 0.76 28.55 -2.47
CA ASP A 4 1.18 29.41 -1.37
C ASP A 4 2.56 29.94 -1.68
N HIS A 5 2.74 31.28 -1.58
CA HIS A 5 3.97 32.01 -1.90
C HIS A 5 5.12 31.64 -0.93
N VAL A 6 5.57 30.39 -0.95
CA VAL A 6 6.77 29.97 -0.22
C VAL A 6 7.99 30.37 -1.05
N ILE A 7 8.72 31.38 -0.60
CA ILE A 7 10.00 31.77 -1.21
C ILE A 7 11.07 30.85 -0.63
N PRO A 8 11.69 29.97 -1.44
CA PRO A 8 12.74 29.08 -0.95
C PRO A 8 13.98 29.88 -0.57
N ASP A 9 14.57 29.59 0.60
CA ASP A 9 15.85 30.11 1.00
C ASP A 9 17.02 29.43 0.23
N LEU A 10 18.25 29.88 0.47
CA LEU A 10 19.44 29.33 -0.19
C LEU A 10 19.65 27.85 0.08
N ARG A 11 19.18 27.35 1.24
CA ARG A 11 19.27 25.95 1.62
C ARG A 11 18.26 25.12 0.83
N ALA A 12 17.02 25.56 0.79
CA ALA A 12 15.98 24.93 -0.02
C ALA A 12 16.34 24.91 -1.51
N LEU A 13 16.94 25.97 -2.05
CA LEU A 13 17.44 26.01 -3.43
C LEU A 13 18.53 24.96 -3.70
N LYS A 14 19.43 24.71 -2.74
CA LYS A 14 20.44 23.64 -2.87
C LYS A 14 19.80 22.26 -2.88
N VAL A 15 18.82 21.99 -2.02
CA VAL A 15 18.05 20.74 -2.01
C VAL A 15 17.32 20.55 -3.33
N LEU A 16 16.60 21.56 -3.81
CA LEU A 16 15.90 21.54 -5.09
C LEU A 16 16.85 21.26 -6.28
N ASN A 17 18.06 21.83 -6.25
CA ASN A 17 19.04 21.57 -7.31
C ASN A 17 19.58 20.13 -7.28
N ARG A 18 19.72 19.53 -6.08
CA ARG A 18 20.07 18.11 -5.97
C ARG A 18 18.92 17.21 -6.49
N LEU A 19 17.67 17.53 -6.13
CA LEU A 19 16.48 16.82 -6.60
C LEU A 19 16.34 16.89 -8.13
N ARG A 20 16.66 18.02 -8.76
CA ARG A 20 16.62 18.16 -10.23
C ARG A 20 17.58 17.21 -10.96
N LYS A 21 18.66 16.77 -10.29
CA LYS A 21 19.64 15.83 -10.84
C LYS A 21 19.26 14.36 -10.61
N LYS A 22 18.31 14.11 -9.73
CA LYS A 22 17.72 12.80 -9.42
C LYS A 22 16.30 12.79 -9.97
N ASN A 23 15.73 11.63 -10.22
CA ASN A 23 14.32 11.52 -10.61
C ASN A 23 13.43 12.07 -9.48
N PHE A 24 12.42 12.88 -9.82
CA PHE A 24 11.44 13.42 -8.87
C PHE A 24 10.46 12.33 -8.40
N LYS A 25 10.94 11.35 -7.66
CA LYS A 25 10.11 10.36 -6.98
C LYS A 25 9.83 10.86 -5.56
N ASP A 26 8.66 10.58 -5.03
CA ASP A 26 8.27 11.03 -3.68
C ASP A 26 9.27 10.56 -2.61
N ASP A 27 9.72 9.32 -2.70
CA ASP A 27 10.75 8.77 -1.82
C ASP A 27 12.08 9.53 -1.92
N THR A 28 12.47 9.98 -3.12
CA THR A 28 13.70 10.74 -3.34
C THR A 28 13.64 12.10 -2.63
N ILE A 29 12.49 12.76 -2.64
CA ILE A 29 12.29 14.05 -1.96
C ILE A 29 12.44 13.87 -0.46
N THR A 30 11.79 12.85 0.09
CA THR A 30 11.83 12.55 1.53
C THR A 30 13.25 12.18 1.99
N LEU A 31 13.96 11.37 1.23
CA LEU A 31 15.36 10.99 1.52
C LEU A 31 16.29 12.22 1.52
N GLU A 32 16.15 13.13 0.56
CA GLU A 32 16.94 14.36 0.52
C GLU A 32 16.67 15.27 1.72
N LEU A 33 15.41 15.33 2.19
CA LEU A 33 15.04 16.07 3.41
C LEU A 33 15.66 15.42 4.65
N VAL A 34 15.60 14.09 4.78
CA VAL A 34 16.22 13.35 5.88
C VAL A 34 17.74 13.58 5.90
N GLU A 35 18.40 13.53 4.73
CA GLU A 35 19.83 13.81 4.61
C GLU A 35 20.16 15.26 5.03
N GLU A 36 19.32 16.21 4.63
CA GLU A 36 19.52 17.61 4.97
C GLU A 36 19.34 17.87 6.47
N LEU A 37 18.34 17.25 7.10
CA LEU A 37 18.15 17.29 8.56
C LEU A 37 19.32 16.67 9.32
N GLY A 38 19.87 15.58 8.80
CA GLY A 38 21.03 14.89 9.38
C GLY A 38 22.27 15.79 9.49
N LYS A 39 22.45 16.78 8.59
CA LYS A 39 23.55 17.76 8.67
C LYS A 39 23.47 18.65 9.88
N ASP A 40 22.27 18.86 10.42
CA ASP A 40 22.04 19.63 11.65
C ASP A 40 21.98 18.72 12.91
N GLY A 41 22.35 17.44 12.78
CA GLY A 41 22.30 16.47 13.86
C GLY A 41 20.89 15.97 14.21
N ILE A 42 19.89 16.23 13.36
CA ILE A 42 18.53 15.76 13.53
C ILE A 42 18.40 14.38 12.91
N SER A 43 18.09 13.36 13.74
CA SER A 43 17.88 11.99 13.27
C SER A 43 16.39 11.71 13.07
N VAL A 44 16.02 11.22 11.89
CA VAL A 44 14.68 10.70 11.63
C VAL A 44 14.59 9.28 12.19
N LEU A 45 13.68 9.07 13.15
CA LEU A 45 13.48 7.78 13.78
C LEU A 45 12.75 6.81 12.86
N ASP A 46 13.09 5.54 12.97
CA ASP A 46 12.34 4.47 12.32
C ASP A 46 10.99 4.26 13.03
N GLN A 47 9.92 4.75 12.42
CA GLN A 47 8.56 4.65 12.96
C GLN A 47 8.10 3.19 13.12
N THR A 48 8.63 2.26 12.32
CA THR A 48 8.18 0.85 12.37
C THR A 48 8.47 0.22 13.72
N LYS A 49 9.47 0.70 14.47
CA LYS A 49 9.76 0.24 15.82
C LYS A 49 8.56 0.40 16.76
N TYR A 50 7.75 1.43 16.54
CA TYR A 50 6.56 1.74 17.36
C TYR A 50 5.28 1.18 16.76
N LEU A 51 5.27 0.91 15.45
CA LEU A 51 4.10 0.47 14.70
C LEU A 51 4.03 -1.05 14.49
N LYS A 52 5.04 -1.81 14.96
CA LYS A 52 5.05 -3.29 14.87
C LYS A 52 3.75 -3.98 15.28
N PRO A 53 3.04 -3.58 16.34
CA PRO A 53 1.78 -4.22 16.72
C PRO A 53 0.67 -4.08 15.65
N LEU A 54 0.79 -3.08 14.76
CA LEU A 54 -0.13 -2.85 13.66
C LEU A 54 0.32 -3.50 12.34
N MET A 55 1.51 -4.13 12.33
CA MET A 55 2.10 -4.81 11.17
C MET A 55 2.07 -6.33 11.39
N PRO A 56 0.94 -6.98 11.07
CA PRO A 56 0.75 -8.38 11.43
C PRO A 56 1.62 -9.32 10.62
N GLY A 57 1.98 -10.45 11.24
CA GLY A 57 2.55 -11.61 10.54
C GLY A 57 1.52 -12.39 9.72
N PRO A 58 1.94 -13.45 9.00
CA PRO A 58 1.07 -14.23 8.13
C PRO A 58 -0.09 -14.86 8.89
N GLN A 59 -1.32 -14.56 8.51
CA GLN A 59 -2.53 -15.15 9.07
C GLN A 59 -3.78 -14.77 8.26
N ILE A 60 -4.87 -15.50 8.47
CA ILE A 60 -6.21 -15.12 8.05
C ILE A 60 -6.92 -14.51 9.25
N PHE A 61 -7.47 -13.31 9.09
CA PHE A 61 -8.07 -12.53 10.20
C PHE A 61 -9.58 -12.73 10.33
N THR A 62 -10.27 -13.00 9.23
CA THR A 62 -11.74 -13.07 9.14
C THR A 62 -12.24 -14.50 9.26
N LYS A 63 -13.55 -14.65 9.59
CA LYS A 63 -14.23 -15.96 9.62
C LYS A 63 -14.25 -16.62 8.25
N ARG A 64 -14.56 -15.82 7.20
CA ARG A 64 -14.45 -16.28 5.83
C ARG A 64 -12.98 -16.53 5.47
N ARG A 65 -12.71 -17.67 4.86
CA ARG A 65 -11.39 -17.98 4.29
C ARG A 65 -11.44 -17.82 2.77
N PRO A 66 -10.34 -17.40 2.13
CA PRO A 66 -10.26 -17.44 0.67
C PRO A 66 -10.43 -18.87 0.15
N THR A 67 -11.03 -19.01 -1.03
CA THR A 67 -11.06 -20.24 -1.78
C THR A 67 -9.71 -20.52 -2.44
N GLU A 68 -9.49 -21.74 -2.97
CA GLU A 68 -8.26 -22.07 -3.70
C GLU A 68 -8.04 -21.14 -4.91
N ASN A 69 -9.08 -20.84 -5.69
CA ASN A 69 -8.99 -19.93 -6.82
C ASN A 69 -8.64 -18.49 -6.37
N GLU A 70 -9.24 -18.02 -5.27
CA GLU A 70 -8.89 -16.71 -4.72
C GLU A 70 -7.43 -16.69 -4.21
N MET A 71 -6.90 -17.79 -3.69
CA MET A 71 -5.48 -17.89 -3.33
C MET A 71 -4.56 -17.86 -4.55
N LEU A 72 -4.96 -18.44 -5.69
CA LEU A 72 -4.23 -18.28 -6.95
C LEU A 72 -4.22 -16.82 -7.39
N ASP A 73 -5.34 -16.11 -7.25
CA ASP A 73 -5.43 -14.66 -7.50
C ASP A 73 -4.56 -13.85 -6.55
N VAL A 74 -4.48 -14.23 -5.25
CA VAL A 74 -3.57 -13.61 -4.27
C VAL A 74 -2.11 -13.78 -4.72
N ALA A 75 -1.70 -15.00 -5.08
CA ALA A 75 -0.33 -15.28 -5.50
C ALA A 75 0.05 -14.52 -6.78
N PHE A 76 -0.85 -14.50 -7.76
CA PHE A 76 -0.67 -13.73 -8.99
C PHE A 76 -0.59 -12.21 -8.70
N GLY A 77 -1.54 -11.71 -7.90
CA GLY A 77 -1.62 -10.31 -7.53
C GLY A 77 -0.41 -9.84 -6.72
N PHE A 78 0.15 -10.69 -5.86
CA PHE A 78 1.35 -10.35 -5.10
C PHE A 78 2.55 -10.08 -6.04
N LYS A 79 2.76 -10.95 -7.03
CA LYS A 79 3.80 -10.76 -8.05
C LYS A 79 3.57 -9.48 -8.86
N ALA A 80 2.31 -9.24 -9.27
CA ALA A 80 1.94 -8.03 -10.02
C ALA A 80 2.16 -6.76 -9.19
N ALA A 81 1.73 -6.73 -7.91
CA ALA A 81 1.91 -5.59 -7.01
C ALA A 81 3.41 -5.29 -6.79
N LYS A 82 4.24 -6.32 -6.60
CA LYS A 82 5.69 -6.14 -6.50
C LYS A 82 6.31 -5.60 -7.79
N ALA A 83 5.85 -6.03 -8.95
CA ALA A 83 6.36 -5.55 -10.24
C ALA A 83 6.04 -4.06 -10.44
N ILE A 84 4.79 -3.61 -10.23
CA ILE A 84 4.42 -2.20 -10.35
C ILE A 84 5.09 -1.35 -9.27
N GLY A 85 5.26 -1.90 -8.04
CA GLY A 85 6.00 -1.26 -6.95
C GLY A 85 7.47 -1.03 -7.29
N GLY A 86 8.11 -1.99 -7.97
CA GLY A 86 9.50 -1.84 -8.46
C GLY A 86 9.64 -0.75 -9.54
N MET A 87 8.58 -0.47 -10.31
CA MET A 87 8.52 0.64 -11.26
C MET A 87 8.09 1.97 -10.62
N ASP A 88 7.77 1.96 -9.32
CA ASP A 88 7.27 3.12 -8.57
C ASP A 88 5.95 3.69 -9.14
N LEU A 89 5.08 2.83 -9.67
CA LEU A 89 3.76 3.21 -10.18
C LEU A 89 2.69 3.22 -9.07
N GLY A 90 2.70 2.20 -8.22
CA GLY A 90 1.75 1.98 -7.15
C GLY A 90 2.08 0.69 -6.40
N GLN A 91 1.20 0.26 -5.51
CA GLN A 91 1.44 -0.91 -4.65
C GLN A 91 0.20 -1.76 -4.41
N THR A 92 -0.92 -1.42 -5.08
CA THR A 92 -2.19 -2.14 -5.01
C THR A 92 -2.61 -2.62 -6.39
N VAL A 93 -3.09 -3.85 -6.46
CA VAL A 93 -3.68 -4.43 -7.67
C VAL A 93 -5.02 -5.08 -7.35
N VAL A 94 -5.92 -5.10 -8.33
CA VAL A 94 -7.19 -5.80 -8.26
C VAL A 94 -7.17 -6.92 -9.30
N ILE A 95 -7.41 -8.15 -8.84
CA ILE A 95 -7.26 -9.37 -9.63
C ILE A 95 -8.58 -10.14 -9.63
N LYS A 96 -8.88 -10.79 -10.74
CA LYS A 96 -9.92 -11.79 -10.83
C LYS A 96 -9.55 -12.84 -11.87
N ASP A 97 -9.68 -14.10 -11.53
CA ASP A 97 -9.37 -15.24 -12.41
C ASP A 97 -7.97 -15.13 -13.04
N GLN A 98 -6.98 -14.72 -12.24
CA GLN A 98 -5.58 -14.45 -12.61
C GLN A 98 -5.42 -13.40 -13.71
N ALA A 99 -6.41 -12.52 -13.86
CA ALA A 99 -6.36 -11.37 -14.74
C ALA A 99 -6.32 -10.06 -13.93
N VAL A 100 -5.50 -9.11 -14.38
CA VAL A 100 -5.41 -7.78 -13.75
C VAL A 100 -6.60 -6.94 -14.15
N MET A 101 -7.48 -6.60 -13.21
CA MET A 101 -8.61 -5.70 -13.40
C MET A 101 -8.21 -4.24 -13.26
N ALA A 102 -7.31 -3.93 -12.31
CA ALA A 102 -6.75 -2.61 -12.11
C ALA A 102 -5.38 -2.68 -11.45
N VAL A 103 -4.53 -1.72 -11.76
CA VAL A 103 -3.29 -1.40 -11.04
C VAL A 103 -3.39 0.02 -10.51
N GLU A 104 -2.90 0.22 -9.28
CA GLU A 104 -2.82 1.54 -8.68
C GLU A 104 -1.76 2.38 -9.38
N ALA A 105 -2.10 3.63 -9.62
CA ALA A 105 -1.21 4.67 -10.08
C ALA A 105 -1.46 5.96 -9.26
N ILE A 106 -1.42 7.12 -9.89
CA ILE A 106 -1.58 8.42 -9.23
C ILE A 106 -2.96 8.62 -8.57
N GLU A 107 -3.97 7.82 -8.94
CA GLU A 107 -5.32 7.88 -8.38
C GLU A 107 -5.41 7.37 -6.93
N GLY A 108 -4.43 6.57 -6.46
CA GLY A 108 -4.40 5.98 -5.14
C GLY A 108 -5.22 4.70 -4.97
N THR A 109 -5.06 4.07 -3.80
CA THR A 109 -5.58 2.73 -3.48
C THR A 109 -7.09 2.61 -3.67
N ASP A 110 -7.87 3.51 -3.08
CA ASP A 110 -9.33 3.35 -3.03
C ASP A 110 -9.99 3.54 -4.41
N ALA A 111 -9.50 4.51 -5.20
CA ALA A 111 -9.96 4.69 -6.58
C ALA A 111 -9.58 3.49 -7.47
N CYS A 112 -8.39 2.93 -7.28
CA CYS A 112 -7.96 1.69 -7.95
C CYS A 112 -8.90 0.53 -7.61
N ILE A 113 -9.23 0.32 -6.33
CA ILE A 113 -10.13 -0.74 -5.87
C ILE A 113 -11.52 -0.57 -6.48
N ARG A 114 -12.09 0.65 -6.44
CA ARG A 114 -13.40 0.93 -7.04
C ARG A 114 -13.41 0.63 -8.53
N ARG A 115 -12.41 1.10 -9.26
CA ARG A 115 -12.27 0.86 -10.71
C ARG A 115 -12.13 -0.63 -11.02
N GLY A 116 -11.24 -1.33 -10.32
CA GLY A 116 -10.97 -2.75 -10.53
C GLY A 116 -12.17 -3.64 -10.17
N GLY A 117 -12.83 -3.34 -9.03
CA GLY A 117 -14.00 -4.09 -8.59
C GLY A 117 -15.21 -3.93 -9.54
N MET A 118 -15.42 -2.72 -10.10
CA MET A 118 -16.44 -2.49 -11.14
C MET A 118 -16.13 -3.29 -12.41
N LEU A 119 -14.88 -3.29 -12.86
CA LEU A 119 -14.47 -4.06 -14.06
C LEU A 119 -14.60 -5.57 -13.82
N ALA A 120 -14.30 -6.03 -12.63
CA ALA A 120 -14.44 -7.43 -12.23
C ALA A 120 -15.91 -7.87 -12.07
N ARG A 121 -16.86 -6.94 -11.97
CA ARG A 121 -18.28 -7.21 -11.68
C ARG A 121 -18.46 -7.99 -10.38
N GLY A 122 -17.67 -7.65 -9.36
CA GLY A 122 -17.63 -8.32 -8.06
C GLY A 122 -16.75 -9.57 -8.03
N GLY A 123 -16.52 -10.11 -6.82
CA GLY A 123 -15.73 -11.32 -6.60
C GLY A 123 -14.22 -11.12 -6.74
N ALA A 124 -13.72 -9.90 -6.89
CA ALA A 124 -12.31 -9.63 -7.07
C ALA A 124 -11.48 -9.79 -5.78
N VAL A 125 -10.21 -10.02 -5.98
CA VAL A 125 -9.16 -10.05 -4.97
C VAL A 125 -8.34 -8.76 -5.05
N VAL A 126 -8.20 -8.07 -3.92
CA VAL A 126 -7.34 -6.90 -3.77
C VAL A 126 -6.05 -7.33 -3.10
N VAL A 127 -4.91 -7.01 -3.70
CA VAL A 127 -3.59 -7.28 -3.12
C VAL A 127 -2.82 -5.98 -2.96
N LYS A 128 -2.35 -5.70 -1.74
CA LYS A 128 -1.54 -4.53 -1.40
C LYS A 128 -0.23 -4.97 -0.76
N THR A 129 0.89 -4.53 -1.33
CA THR A 129 2.24 -4.84 -0.85
C THR A 129 3.03 -3.57 -0.57
N ALA A 130 4.14 -3.67 0.14
CA ALA A 130 5.15 -2.62 0.12
C ALA A 130 5.94 -2.68 -1.20
N LYS A 131 6.39 -1.54 -1.70
CA LYS A 131 7.35 -1.49 -2.82
C LYS A 131 8.63 -2.24 -2.41
N PRO A 132 9.36 -2.88 -3.33
CA PRO A 132 10.57 -3.62 -3.00
C PRO A 132 11.59 -2.81 -2.18
N ASP A 133 11.87 -1.60 -2.61
CA ASP A 133 12.87 -0.70 -2.01
C ASP A 133 12.24 0.39 -1.11
N GLN A 134 10.99 0.16 -0.63
CA GLN A 134 10.29 1.14 0.19
C GLN A 134 10.99 1.38 1.52
N ASP A 135 11.29 2.65 1.81
CA ASP A 135 11.85 3.05 3.10
C ASP A 135 10.72 3.22 4.13
N LEU A 136 10.54 2.16 4.93
CA LEU A 136 9.49 2.10 5.94
C LEU A 136 9.65 3.12 7.08
N ARG A 137 10.76 3.88 7.12
CA ARG A 137 10.93 4.94 8.12
C ARG A 137 9.90 6.05 7.97
N PHE A 138 9.37 6.29 6.76
CA PHE A 138 8.44 7.38 6.49
C PHE A 138 7.28 7.03 5.57
N ASP A 139 7.35 5.94 4.83
CA ASP A 139 6.24 5.48 4.00
C ASP A 139 5.97 4.00 4.27
N VAL A 140 4.85 3.72 4.94
CA VAL A 140 4.40 2.36 5.23
C VAL A 140 3.00 2.19 4.63
N PRO A 141 2.80 1.19 3.76
CA PRO A 141 1.46 0.89 3.25
C PRO A 141 0.48 0.67 4.39
N ALA A 142 -0.73 1.18 4.25
CA ALA A 142 -1.77 1.00 5.25
C ALA A 142 -3.09 0.53 4.61
N VAL A 143 -3.85 -0.25 5.36
CA VAL A 143 -5.24 -0.62 5.07
C VAL A 143 -6.10 -0.39 6.30
N GLY A 144 -7.35 0.05 6.09
CA GLY A 144 -8.28 0.38 7.15
C GLY A 144 -9.73 0.32 6.66
N LEU A 145 -10.63 1.02 7.36
CA LEU A 145 -12.06 1.05 7.03
C LEU A 145 -12.33 1.59 5.63
N GLU A 146 -11.62 2.62 5.19
CA GLU A 146 -11.83 3.21 3.87
C GLU A 146 -11.51 2.22 2.74
N THR A 147 -10.41 1.47 2.89
CA THR A 147 -10.07 0.35 1.98
C THR A 147 -11.19 -0.69 1.94
N LEU A 148 -11.69 -1.10 3.12
CA LEU A 148 -12.78 -2.07 3.21
C LEU A 148 -14.06 -1.55 2.55
N HIS A 149 -14.44 -0.30 2.80
CA HIS A 149 -15.64 0.30 2.21
C HIS A 149 -15.55 0.34 0.67
N SER A 150 -14.40 0.73 0.12
CA SER A 150 -14.16 0.70 -1.34
C SER A 150 -14.33 -0.71 -1.93
N MET A 151 -13.95 -1.75 -1.20
CA MET A 151 -14.16 -3.15 -1.57
C MET A 151 -15.64 -3.55 -1.51
N MET A 152 -16.34 -3.13 -0.44
CA MET A 152 -17.77 -3.44 -0.25
C MET A 152 -18.62 -2.81 -1.34
N GLU A 153 -18.36 -1.55 -1.69
CA GLU A 153 -19.05 -0.82 -2.77
C GLU A 153 -19.03 -1.56 -4.10
N THR A 154 -17.99 -2.32 -4.38
CA THR A 154 -17.76 -2.96 -5.67
C THR A 154 -17.78 -4.49 -5.62
N GLY A 155 -18.09 -5.05 -4.45
CA GLY A 155 -18.25 -6.50 -4.27
C GLY A 155 -16.95 -7.29 -4.32
N CYS A 156 -15.79 -6.67 -4.05
CA CYS A 156 -14.53 -7.39 -3.86
C CYS A 156 -14.65 -8.33 -2.65
N LYS A 157 -14.00 -9.50 -2.70
CA LYS A 157 -14.20 -10.58 -1.71
C LYS A 157 -12.97 -10.94 -0.91
N VAL A 158 -11.80 -10.57 -1.34
CA VAL A 158 -10.54 -10.86 -0.62
C VAL A 158 -9.65 -9.63 -0.58
N LEU A 159 -9.09 -9.34 0.60
CA LEU A 159 -8.00 -8.40 0.80
C LEU A 159 -6.77 -9.17 1.28
N ALA A 160 -5.72 -9.20 0.49
CA ALA A 160 -4.43 -9.73 0.88
C ALA A 160 -3.43 -8.58 1.06
N ILE A 161 -2.75 -8.56 2.21
CA ILE A 161 -1.71 -7.58 2.53
C ILE A 161 -0.37 -8.27 2.76
N GLU A 162 0.73 -7.57 2.52
CA GLU A 162 2.06 -8.10 2.81
C GLU A 162 2.32 -8.12 4.31
N ALA A 163 2.66 -9.31 4.83
CA ALA A 163 2.96 -9.52 6.23
C ALA A 163 4.19 -8.72 6.66
N TYR A 164 4.18 -8.20 7.89
CA TYR A 164 5.24 -7.38 8.50
C TYR A 164 5.59 -6.08 7.77
N ARG A 165 4.92 -5.77 6.65
CA ARG A 165 5.22 -4.60 5.82
C ARG A 165 4.02 -3.70 5.54
N THR A 166 2.83 -4.06 6.04
CA THR A 166 1.59 -3.29 5.87
C THR A 166 0.97 -3.01 7.23
N LEU A 167 0.60 -1.75 7.48
CA LEU A 167 -0.17 -1.36 8.65
C LEU A 167 -1.63 -1.78 8.48
N PHE A 168 -2.15 -2.48 9.47
CA PHE A 168 -3.57 -2.79 9.57
C PHE A 168 -4.20 -1.93 10.66
N VAL A 169 -4.70 -0.76 10.26
CA VAL A 169 -5.31 0.20 11.18
C VAL A 169 -6.78 -0.11 11.42
N GLU A 170 -7.34 0.37 12.53
CA GLU A 170 -8.75 0.17 12.92
C GLU A 170 -9.19 -1.31 12.85
N LYS A 171 -8.27 -2.23 13.07
CA LYS A 171 -8.40 -3.67 12.84
C LYS A 171 -9.71 -4.24 13.39
N THR A 172 -10.09 -3.89 14.63
CA THR A 172 -11.31 -4.43 15.27
C THR A 172 -12.58 -4.06 14.50
N SER A 173 -12.70 -2.81 14.07
CA SER A 173 -13.84 -2.32 13.29
C SER A 173 -13.87 -2.94 11.91
N VAL A 174 -12.71 -2.96 11.24
CA VAL A 174 -12.55 -3.57 9.90
C VAL A 174 -12.97 -5.04 9.92
N LEU A 175 -12.51 -5.83 10.89
CA LEU A 175 -12.82 -7.26 10.95
C LEU A 175 -14.30 -7.51 11.22
N LYS A 176 -14.93 -6.71 12.08
CA LYS A 176 -16.37 -6.81 12.33
C LYS A 176 -17.18 -6.57 11.06
N GLU A 177 -16.88 -5.53 10.31
CA GLU A 177 -17.58 -5.21 9.07
C GLU A 177 -17.27 -6.20 7.95
N ALA A 178 -16.01 -6.62 7.81
CA ALA A 178 -15.59 -7.61 6.83
C ALA A 178 -16.29 -8.96 7.05
N ASP A 179 -16.41 -9.42 8.30
CA ASP A 179 -17.13 -10.64 8.65
C ASP A 179 -18.61 -10.55 8.26
N CYS A 180 -19.26 -9.38 8.50
CA CYS A 180 -20.64 -9.14 8.11
C CYS A 180 -20.81 -9.13 6.58
N ALA A 181 -19.85 -8.57 5.84
CA ALA A 181 -19.86 -8.47 4.37
C ALA A 181 -19.39 -9.77 3.68
N GLY A 182 -18.92 -10.77 4.44
CA GLY A 182 -18.37 -12.01 3.89
C GLY A 182 -17.10 -11.76 3.06
N ILE A 183 -16.23 -10.82 3.51
CA ILE A 183 -14.94 -10.51 2.91
C ILE A 183 -13.87 -11.26 3.71
N ALA A 184 -12.96 -11.94 3.00
CA ALA A 184 -11.78 -12.53 3.62
C ALA A 184 -10.64 -11.51 3.66
N ILE A 185 -9.97 -11.38 4.82
CA ILE A 185 -8.78 -10.55 4.98
C ILE A 185 -7.65 -11.42 5.50
N LEU A 186 -6.49 -11.35 4.82
CA LEU A 186 -5.31 -12.12 5.21
C LEU A 186 -4.04 -11.31 5.00
N SER A 187 -3.01 -11.66 5.76
CA SER A 187 -1.64 -11.25 5.51
C SER A 187 -0.81 -12.44 5.04
N VAL A 188 0.04 -12.22 4.05
CA VAL A 188 0.87 -13.25 3.41
C VAL A 188 2.31 -12.81 3.26
N GLU A 189 3.22 -13.77 3.25
CA GLU A 189 4.61 -13.59 2.85
C GLU A 189 4.81 -14.17 1.45
N GLN A 190 5.73 -13.58 0.70
CA GLN A 190 6.03 -14.02 -0.66
C GLN A 190 6.49 -15.48 -0.73
N GLU A 191 7.18 -15.93 0.30
CA GLU A 191 7.76 -17.30 0.37
C GLU A 191 6.69 -18.39 0.55
N HIS A 192 5.47 -18.00 0.94
CA HIS A 192 4.35 -18.91 1.22
C HIS A 192 3.26 -18.88 0.14
N LEU A 193 3.52 -18.24 -1.03
CA LEU A 193 2.59 -18.08 -2.16
C LEU A 193 3.02 -18.93 -3.41
#